data_d12c70c45a1d2c0c04c779b068315b02
#
_entry.id   d12c70c45a1d2c0c04c779b068315b02
#
_cell.length_a   1.000
_cell.length_b   1.000
_cell.length_c   1.000
_cell.angle_alpha   90.00
_cell.angle_beta   90.00
_cell.angle_gamma   90.00
#
_symmetry.space_group_name_H-M   'P 1'
#
loop_
_entity.id
_entity.type
_entity.pdbx_description
1 polymer ?
#
loop_
_entity_poly.entity_id
_entity_poly.type
_entity_poly.pdbx_seq_one_letter_code
_entity_poly.pdbx_strand_id
1 'polypeptide(L)'
;PLILSEYIRYEKENSLATKSPNIAADWHPTKNGYVTPEKISFASGRKVWWLGTCGHEWQNTISSRNAGHGCPICDGQYTLAGLDDLATINPVLAAQWHPTKNGDWTPRDVRPGSNKKAWWICEKGHEWEAQIGSRSKGIGCPVCANKKTLAGYNDLVTTNPALAAQWHPTKNVSLHPTDVTRSSNKKVWWVCSNGHEWQATINHRNNGRGCPQCAKGNRMNHRGRSEPSGTEK
;
A
#
# COMPACT_ATOMS: atom_id res chain seq x y z
N PRO A 1 28.87 52.77 -17.70
CA PRO A 1 29.54 51.51 -17.97
C PRO A 1 30.37 51.14 -16.74
N LEU A 2 30.08 49.98 -16.17
CA LEU A 2 30.87 49.38 -15.07
C LEU A 2 32.29 49.19 -15.61
N ILE A 3 33.30 49.62 -14.84
CA ILE A 3 34.70 49.38 -15.17
C ILE A 3 34.94 47.86 -15.11
N LEU A 4 35.77 47.31 -15.97
CA LEU A 4 36.05 45.88 -16.05
C LEU A 4 36.37 45.24 -14.71
N SER A 5 37.06 45.97 -13.83
CA SER A 5 37.36 45.54 -12.46
C SER A 5 36.14 45.39 -11.56
N GLU A 6 35.11 46.25 -11.73
CA GLU A 6 33.83 46.15 -10.98
C GLU A 6 32.98 45.00 -11.50
N TYR A 7 33.02 44.77 -12.85
CA TYR A 7 32.34 43.63 -13.47
C TYR A 7 32.94 42.31 -12.99
N ILE A 8 34.26 42.16 -12.99
CA ILE A 8 34.96 40.97 -12.50
C ILE A 8 34.68 40.74 -11.01
N ARG A 9 34.64 41.81 -10.20
CA ARG A 9 34.30 41.73 -8.78
C ARG A 9 32.86 41.30 -8.60
N TYR A 10 31.91 41.84 -9.36
CA TYR A 10 30.49 41.46 -9.31
C TYR A 10 30.30 39.99 -9.70
N GLU A 11 30.94 39.49 -10.74
CA GLU A 11 30.88 38.08 -11.13
C GLU A 11 31.44 37.19 -10.04
N LYS A 12 32.55 37.51 -9.41
CA LYS A 12 33.18 36.77 -8.35
C LYS A 12 32.29 36.73 -7.10
N GLU A 13 31.71 37.86 -6.70
CA GLU A 13 30.81 37.96 -5.54
C GLU A 13 29.49 37.21 -5.74
N ASN A 14 29.04 37.02 -6.98
CA ASN A 14 27.82 36.30 -7.35
C ASN A 14 28.08 34.90 -7.90
N SER A 15 29.27 34.40 -7.77
CA SER A 15 29.61 33.05 -8.20
C SER A 15 28.94 31.99 -7.26
N LEU A 16 28.76 30.78 -7.79
CA LEU A 16 28.24 29.65 -7.00
C LEU A 16 29.14 29.36 -5.79
N ALA A 17 30.47 29.38 -5.99
CA ALA A 17 31.43 29.13 -4.91
C ALA A 17 31.30 30.15 -3.77
N THR A 18 31.01 31.42 -4.08
CA THR A 18 30.89 32.48 -3.07
C THR A 18 29.53 32.48 -2.36
N LYS A 19 28.43 32.34 -3.12
CA LYS A 19 27.07 32.46 -2.59
C LYS A 19 26.54 31.16 -1.97
N SER A 20 26.99 30.01 -2.46
CA SER A 20 26.50 28.70 -2.05
C SER A 20 27.62 27.67 -1.97
N PRO A 21 28.62 27.86 -1.07
CA PRO A 21 29.80 27.00 -1.00
C PRO A 21 29.46 25.54 -0.69
N ASN A 22 28.41 25.27 0.10
CA ASN A 22 27.94 23.92 0.38
C ASN A 22 27.40 23.20 -0.88
N ILE A 23 26.76 23.94 -1.79
CA ILE A 23 26.30 23.38 -3.07
C ILE A 23 27.48 23.26 -4.05
N ALA A 24 28.39 24.20 -4.03
CA ALA A 24 29.61 24.14 -4.84
C ALA A 24 30.50 22.93 -4.51
N ALA A 25 30.45 22.45 -3.26
CA ALA A 25 31.17 21.24 -2.82
C ALA A 25 30.68 19.95 -3.53
N ASP A 26 29.43 19.92 -4.00
CA ASP A 26 28.89 18.82 -4.78
C ASP A 26 29.20 18.93 -6.30
N TRP A 27 30.02 19.91 -6.70
CA TRP A 27 30.39 20.08 -8.12
C TRP A 27 31.15 18.87 -8.63
N HIS A 28 30.71 18.31 -9.77
CA HIS A 28 31.38 17.12 -10.32
C HIS A 28 32.79 17.46 -10.80
N PRO A 29 33.83 16.76 -10.34
CA PRO A 29 35.24 17.17 -10.54
C PRO A 29 35.70 17.17 -12.00
N THR A 30 35.08 16.33 -12.86
CA THR A 30 35.57 16.14 -14.23
C THR A 30 34.53 16.37 -15.34
N LYS A 31 33.22 16.24 -15.06
CA LYS A 31 32.18 16.19 -16.11
C LYS A 31 31.69 17.57 -16.58
N ASN A 32 32.14 18.65 -15.95
CA ASN A 32 31.71 20.02 -16.31
C ASN A 32 32.71 20.78 -17.20
N GLY A 33 33.73 20.10 -17.71
CA GLY A 33 34.75 20.70 -18.57
C GLY A 33 35.52 21.82 -17.82
N TYR A 34 35.65 22.96 -18.46
CA TYR A 34 36.36 24.14 -17.92
C TYR A 34 35.47 25.11 -17.14
N VAL A 35 34.19 24.75 -16.96
CA VAL A 35 33.28 25.53 -16.10
C VAL A 35 33.50 25.12 -14.65
N THR A 36 33.75 26.12 -13.81
CA THR A 36 33.99 25.91 -12.37
C THR A 36 33.01 26.73 -11.54
N PRO A 37 32.78 26.38 -10.28
CA PRO A 37 31.87 27.10 -9.39
C PRO A 37 32.21 28.57 -9.18
N GLU A 38 33.49 28.96 -9.35
CA GLU A 38 33.98 30.34 -9.24
C GLU A 38 33.59 31.19 -10.44
N LYS A 39 33.37 30.53 -11.60
CA LYS A 39 33.12 31.20 -12.89
C LYS A 39 31.68 31.18 -13.35
N ILE A 40 30.77 30.70 -12.51
CA ILE A 40 29.37 30.61 -12.87
C ILE A 40 28.48 31.21 -11.76
N SER A 41 27.45 31.95 -12.19
CA SER A 41 26.49 32.57 -11.27
C SER A 41 25.70 31.52 -10.47
N PHE A 42 25.47 31.77 -9.16
CA PHE A 42 24.65 30.95 -8.29
C PHE A 42 23.18 30.83 -8.76
N ALA A 43 22.67 31.79 -9.51
CA ALA A 43 21.30 31.80 -10.08
C ALA A 43 21.22 31.24 -11.50
N SER A 44 22.31 30.69 -12.04
CA SER A 44 22.37 30.22 -13.43
C SER A 44 21.37 29.07 -13.67
N GLY A 45 20.62 29.20 -14.79
CA GLY A 45 19.78 28.12 -15.33
C GLY A 45 20.56 27.04 -16.08
N ARG A 46 21.90 27.12 -16.12
CA ARG A 46 22.73 26.12 -16.81
C ARG A 46 22.67 24.79 -16.10
N LYS A 47 22.45 23.71 -16.84
CA LYS A 47 22.49 22.34 -16.39
C LYS A 47 23.93 21.86 -16.33
N VAL A 48 24.33 21.32 -15.16
CA VAL A 48 25.68 20.85 -14.87
C VAL A 48 25.64 19.50 -14.17
N TRP A 49 26.77 18.82 -14.11
CA TRP A 49 26.93 17.58 -13.36
C TRP A 49 27.27 17.85 -11.90
N TRP A 50 26.67 17.08 -11.04
CA TRP A 50 26.85 17.06 -9.60
C TRP A 50 27.33 15.69 -9.14
N LEU A 51 28.15 15.64 -8.11
CA LEU A 51 28.56 14.46 -7.37
C LEU A 51 28.28 14.74 -5.88
N GLY A 52 27.23 14.19 -5.34
CA GLY A 52 26.87 14.41 -3.94
C GLY A 52 27.74 13.61 -2.96
N THR A 53 27.70 13.99 -1.69
CA THR A 53 28.29 13.20 -0.58
C THR A 53 27.73 11.80 -0.46
N CYS A 54 26.54 11.55 -1.05
CA CYS A 54 25.91 10.23 -1.19
C CYS A 54 26.58 9.33 -2.25
N GLY A 55 27.58 9.82 -2.99
CA GLY A 55 28.26 9.10 -4.06
C GLY A 55 27.49 9.04 -5.40
N HIS A 56 26.29 9.60 -5.47
CA HIS A 56 25.52 9.63 -6.72
C HIS A 56 25.92 10.79 -7.61
N GLU A 57 25.89 10.53 -8.92
CA GLU A 57 26.11 11.52 -9.95
C GLU A 57 24.80 11.84 -10.68
N TRP A 58 24.53 13.13 -10.91
CA TRP A 58 23.32 13.55 -11.64
C TRP A 58 23.51 14.90 -12.31
N GLN A 59 22.59 15.25 -13.20
CA GLN A 59 22.50 16.57 -13.80
C GLN A 59 21.33 17.37 -13.23
N ASN A 60 21.58 18.63 -12.88
CA ASN A 60 20.55 19.59 -12.52
C ASN A 60 21.03 21.01 -12.81
N THR A 61 20.08 21.96 -12.90
CA THR A 61 20.45 23.38 -13.02
C THR A 61 20.97 23.90 -11.69
N ILE A 62 21.86 24.91 -11.76
CA ILE A 62 22.42 25.55 -10.57
C ILE A 62 21.30 26.22 -9.77
N SER A 63 20.38 26.93 -10.43
CA SER A 63 19.23 27.56 -9.77
C SER A 63 18.33 26.56 -9.05
N SER A 64 18.09 25.36 -9.64
CA SER A 64 17.32 24.29 -9.01
C SER A 64 18.01 23.76 -7.76
N ARG A 65 19.33 23.57 -7.80
CA ARG A 65 20.11 23.16 -6.62
C ARG A 65 20.04 24.21 -5.51
N ASN A 66 20.12 25.50 -5.84
CA ASN A 66 19.95 26.59 -4.87
C ASN A 66 18.53 26.72 -4.32
N ALA A 67 17.51 26.26 -5.07
CA ALA A 67 16.14 26.15 -4.59
C ALA A 67 15.89 24.94 -3.65
N GLY A 68 16.94 24.19 -3.32
CA GLY A 68 16.87 23.08 -2.36
C GLY A 68 16.66 21.69 -2.98
N HIS A 69 16.62 21.56 -4.30
CA HIS A 69 16.49 20.24 -4.94
C HIS A 69 17.81 19.46 -4.83
N GLY A 70 17.80 18.37 -4.06
CA GLY A 70 18.95 17.51 -3.79
C GLY A 70 19.27 16.49 -4.89
N CYS A 71 19.88 15.40 -4.47
CA CYS A 71 20.13 14.25 -5.32
C CYS A 71 18.82 13.54 -5.67
N PRO A 72 18.42 13.47 -6.96
CA PRO A 72 17.13 12.87 -7.35
C PRO A 72 17.06 11.35 -7.07
N ILE A 73 18.21 10.71 -6.90
CA ILE A 73 18.29 9.30 -6.52
C ILE A 73 17.96 9.17 -5.03
N CYS A 74 18.58 9.96 -4.14
CA CYS A 74 18.26 10.00 -2.71
C CYS A 74 16.81 10.46 -2.45
N ASP A 75 16.32 11.42 -3.24
CA ASP A 75 14.94 11.91 -3.19
C ASP A 75 13.92 10.91 -3.79
N GLY A 76 14.37 9.77 -4.29
CA GLY A 76 13.51 8.70 -4.81
C GLY A 76 12.91 8.95 -6.19
N GLN A 77 13.41 9.94 -6.93
CA GLN A 77 12.93 10.23 -8.29
C GLN A 77 13.43 9.20 -9.32
N TYR A 78 14.62 8.62 -9.09
CA TYR A 78 15.20 7.57 -9.92
C TYR A 78 15.54 6.34 -9.07
N THR A 79 15.40 5.16 -9.65
CA THR A 79 15.79 3.88 -9.06
C THR A 79 17.11 3.45 -9.66
N LEU A 80 18.05 3.00 -8.82
CA LEU A 80 19.29 2.38 -9.24
C LEU A 80 19.17 0.86 -9.15
N ALA A 81 19.06 0.21 -10.30
CA ALA A 81 19.00 -1.24 -10.38
C ALA A 81 20.25 -1.87 -9.74
N GLY A 82 20.05 -2.85 -8.86
CA GLY A 82 21.11 -3.51 -8.11
C GLY A 82 21.55 -2.80 -6.83
N LEU A 83 20.96 -1.63 -6.48
CA LEU A 83 21.30 -0.88 -5.29
C LEU A 83 20.08 -0.58 -4.41
N ASP A 84 19.08 0.13 -4.92
CA ASP A 84 17.93 0.61 -4.14
C ASP A 84 16.58 0.18 -4.73
N ASP A 85 16.61 -0.69 -5.73
CA ASP A 85 15.43 -1.28 -6.34
C ASP A 85 14.77 -2.34 -5.45
N LEU A 86 13.49 -2.63 -5.72
CA LEU A 86 12.70 -3.57 -4.95
C LEU A 86 13.27 -5.00 -4.99
N ALA A 87 13.82 -5.43 -6.14
CA ALA A 87 14.38 -6.77 -6.27
C ALA A 87 15.62 -6.97 -5.40
N THR A 88 16.43 -5.92 -5.26
CA THR A 88 17.64 -5.94 -4.43
C THR A 88 17.32 -5.80 -2.93
N ILE A 89 16.44 -4.84 -2.58
CA ILE A 89 16.14 -4.53 -1.17
C ILE A 89 15.16 -5.53 -0.54
N ASN A 90 14.20 -6.05 -1.31
CA ASN A 90 13.19 -6.99 -0.81
C ASN A 90 12.88 -8.08 -1.86
N PRO A 91 13.78 -9.05 -2.05
CA PRO A 91 13.62 -10.10 -3.05
C PRO A 91 12.41 -11.00 -2.80
N VAL A 92 12.02 -11.22 -1.53
CA VAL A 92 10.82 -11.98 -1.16
C VAL A 92 9.55 -11.30 -1.66
N LEU A 93 9.47 -9.98 -1.54
CA LEU A 93 8.37 -9.22 -2.08
C LEU A 93 8.42 -9.14 -3.61
N ALA A 94 9.61 -8.99 -4.18
CA ALA A 94 9.81 -8.95 -5.62
C ALA A 94 9.36 -10.26 -6.31
N ALA A 95 9.51 -11.41 -5.65
CA ALA A 95 9.02 -12.70 -6.13
C ALA A 95 7.49 -12.78 -6.25
N GLN A 96 6.75 -11.88 -5.60
CA GLN A 96 5.29 -11.77 -5.73
C GLN A 96 4.85 -10.77 -6.80
N TRP A 97 5.79 -10.22 -7.58
CA TRP A 97 5.48 -9.35 -8.72
C TRP A 97 4.75 -10.15 -9.80
N HIS A 98 3.63 -9.58 -10.30
CA HIS A 98 2.87 -10.30 -11.32
C HIS A 98 3.66 -10.39 -12.63
N PRO A 99 3.82 -11.59 -13.22
CA PRO A 99 4.75 -11.81 -14.32
C PRO A 99 4.38 -11.08 -15.62
N THR A 100 3.10 -10.75 -15.85
CA THR A 100 2.64 -10.20 -17.13
C THR A 100 1.81 -8.92 -17.03
N LYS A 101 1.21 -8.60 -15.86
CA LYS A 101 0.23 -7.48 -15.75
C LYS A 101 0.87 -6.11 -15.49
N ASN A 102 2.18 -6.04 -15.32
CA ASN A 102 2.90 -4.81 -15.07
C ASN A 102 3.53 -4.19 -16.34
N GLY A 103 3.20 -4.71 -17.52
CA GLY A 103 3.83 -4.31 -18.78
C GLY A 103 5.33 -4.59 -18.74
N ASP A 104 6.13 -3.62 -19.18
CA ASP A 104 7.60 -3.74 -19.19
C ASP A 104 8.24 -3.48 -17.82
N TRP A 105 7.44 -3.09 -16.80
CA TRP A 105 7.97 -2.81 -15.46
C TRP A 105 8.34 -4.07 -14.71
N THR A 106 9.54 -4.05 -14.15
CA THR A 106 10.09 -5.09 -13.28
C THR A 106 10.32 -4.56 -11.86
N PRO A 107 10.55 -5.43 -10.88
CA PRO A 107 10.95 -4.98 -9.54
C PRO A 107 12.27 -4.19 -9.49
N ARG A 108 13.08 -4.23 -10.56
CA ARG A 108 14.33 -3.46 -10.67
C ARG A 108 14.11 -2.00 -11.06
N ASP A 109 12.92 -1.66 -11.56
CA ASP A 109 12.58 -0.31 -12.03
C ASP A 109 11.91 0.54 -10.94
N VAL A 110 11.70 -0.02 -9.76
CA VAL A 110 10.93 0.61 -8.70
C VAL A 110 11.59 0.44 -7.33
N ARG A 111 11.46 1.45 -6.47
CA ARG A 111 11.94 1.42 -5.08
C ARG A 111 10.87 0.86 -4.14
N PRO A 112 11.25 0.24 -2.99
CA PRO A 112 10.30 -0.28 -2.00
C PRO A 112 9.29 0.75 -1.48
N GLY A 113 9.68 2.03 -1.37
CA GLY A 113 8.83 3.12 -0.88
C GLY A 113 7.92 3.76 -1.94
N SER A 114 7.92 3.27 -3.19
CA SER A 114 7.18 3.88 -4.30
C SER A 114 5.67 3.91 -4.07
N ASN A 115 5.04 5.05 -4.38
CA ASN A 115 3.58 5.21 -4.37
C ASN A 115 2.90 4.66 -5.64
N LYS A 116 3.69 4.21 -6.63
CA LYS A 116 3.16 3.58 -7.84
C LYS A 116 2.42 2.29 -7.48
N LYS A 117 1.36 1.98 -8.23
CA LYS A 117 0.64 0.72 -8.11
C LYS A 117 1.25 -0.31 -9.05
N ALA A 118 1.27 -1.56 -8.59
CA ALA A 118 1.67 -2.71 -9.39
C ALA A 118 0.71 -3.87 -9.14
N TRP A 119 0.68 -4.81 -10.06
CA TRP A 119 -0.01 -6.09 -9.92
C TRP A 119 0.88 -7.08 -9.19
N TRP A 120 0.26 -7.83 -8.30
CA TRP A 120 0.89 -8.82 -7.43
C TRP A 120 0.20 -10.16 -7.55
N ILE A 121 0.92 -11.23 -7.31
CA ILE A 121 0.39 -12.58 -7.20
C ILE A 121 0.92 -13.23 -5.90
N CYS A 122 0.05 -13.84 -5.10
CA CYS A 122 0.50 -14.58 -3.92
C CYS A 122 0.71 -16.06 -4.23
N GLU A 123 1.31 -16.81 -3.32
CA GLU A 123 1.58 -18.25 -3.42
C GLU A 123 0.33 -19.10 -3.71
N LYS A 124 -0.86 -18.60 -3.34
CA LYS A 124 -2.16 -19.24 -3.63
C LYS A 124 -2.77 -18.82 -4.97
N GLY A 125 -2.04 -18.08 -5.80
CA GLY A 125 -2.48 -17.65 -7.11
C GLY A 125 -3.46 -16.47 -7.12
N HIS A 126 -3.75 -15.82 -5.99
CA HIS A 126 -4.61 -14.64 -5.99
C HIS A 126 -3.86 -13.45 -6.57
N GLU A 127 -4.54 -12.72 -7.44
CA GLU A 127 -4.00 -11.56 -8.14
C GLU A 127 -4.69 -10.27 -7.67
N TRP A 128 -3.92 -9.21 -7.43
CA TRP A 128 -4.47 -7.90 -7.05
C TRP A 128 -3.51 -6.77 -7.39
N GLU A 129 -4.04 -5.58 -7.47
CA GLU A 129 -3.28 -4.35 -7.61
C GLU A 129 -3.11 -3.68 -6.23
N ALA A 130 -1.88 -3.26 -5.92
CA ALA A 130 -1.58 -2.51 -4.70
C ALA A 130 -0.36 -1.60 -4.88
N GLN A 131 -0.27 -0.53 -4.09
CA GLN A 131 0.90 0.34 -4.05
C GLN A 131 2.13 -0.44 -3.55
N ILE A 132 3.26 -0.22 -4.19
CA ILE A 132 4.54 -0.86 -3.86
C ILE A 132 4.94 -0.55 -2.40
N GLY A 133 4.85 0.72 -1.99
CA GLY A 133 5.15 1.14 -0.61
C GLY A 133 4.25 0.49 0.44
N SER A 134 2.97 0.24 0.12
CA SER A 134 2.05 -0.49 1.00
C SER A 134 2.44 -1.96 1.14
N ARG A 135 2.84 -2.58 0.04
CA ARG A 135 3.34 -3.96 0.04
C ARG A 135 4.63 -4.09 0.85
N SER A 136 5.55 -3.15 0.69
CA SER A 136 6.82 -3.11 1.43
C SER A 136 6.62 -2.93 2.94
N LYS A 137 5.51 -2.32 3.36
CA LYS A 137 5.09 -2.20 4.77
C LYS A 137 4.35 -3.44 5.29
N GLY A 138 4.32 -4.55 4.53
CA GLY A 138 3.73 -5.82 4.95
C GLY A 138 2.24 -5.99 4.67
N ILE A 139 1.58 -5.09 3.92
CA ILE A 139 0.19 -5.30 3.51
C ILE A 139 0.14 -6.42 2.48
N GLY A 140 -0.42 -7.57 2.88
CA GLY A 140 -0.50 -8.80 2.08
C GLY A 140 -1.65 -8.85 1.08
N CYS A 141 -1.91 -10.07 0.58
CA CYS A 141 -3.04 -10.36 -0.31
C CYS A 141 -4.37 -10.09 0.39
N PRO A 142 -5.26 -9.26 -0.18
CA PRO A 142 -6.56 -8.93 0.43
C PRO A 142 -7.52 -10.12 0.48
N VAL A 143 -7.38 -11.10 -0.42
CA VAL A 143 -8.19 -12.33 -0.41
C VAL A 143 -7.75 -13.25 0.74
N CYS A 144 -6.44 -13.50 0.89
CA CYS A 144 -5.89 -14.28 2.00
C CYS A 144 -6.19 -13.65 3.36
N ALA A 145 -6.23 -12.31 3.42
CA ALA A 145 -6.56 -11.55 4.63
C ALA A 145 -8.09 -11.41 4.87
N ASN A 146 -8.95 -12.05 4.07
CA ASN A 146 -10.41 -11.94 4.11
C ASN A 146 -10.95 -10.50 3.99
N LYS A 147 -10.18 -9.58 3.42
CA LYS A 147 -10.59 -8.19 3.13
C LYS A 147 -11.31 -8.05 1.80
N LYS A 148 -11.09 -8.99 0.88
CA LYS A 148 -11.75 -9.09 -0.42
C LYS A 148 -12.32 -10.49 -0.56
N THR A 149 -13.61 -10.58 -0.94
CA THR A 149 -14.26 -11.87 -1.20
C THR A 149 -13.86 -12.36 -2.59
N LEU A 150 -13.59 -13.66 -2.67
CA LEU A 150 -13.41 -14.40 -3.91
C LEU A 150 -14.32 -15.61 -3.84
N ALA A 151 -15.32 -15.66 -4.74
CA ALA A 151 -16.26 -16.76 -4.85
C ALA A 151 -15.54 -18.09 -5.13
N GLY A 152 -15.95 -19.15 -4.45
CA GLY A 152 -15.31 -20.46 -4.52
C GLY A 152 -14.03 -20.59 -3.69
N TYR A 153 -13.64 -19.54 -2.94
CA TYR A 153 -12.45 -19.59 -2.09
C TYR A 153 -12.71 -19.19 -0.62
N ASN A 154 -13.09 -17.93 -0.37
CA ASN A 154 -13.29 -17.42 0.99
C ASN A 154 -14.70 -16.84 1.22
N ASP A 155 -15.60 -17.05 0.29
CA ASP A 155 -17.00 -16.69 0.42
C ASP A 155 -17.73 -17.55 1.47
N LEU A 156 -18.93 -17.10 1.88
CA LEU A 156 -19.69 -17.78 2.91
C LEU A 156 -20.19 -19.18 2.48
N VAL A 157 -20.52 -19.35 1.18
CA VAL A 157 -20.99 -20.65 0.68
C VAL A 157 -19.89 -21.68 0.77
N THR A 158 -18.67 -21.30 0.40
CA THR A 158 -17.49 -22.18 0.43
C THR A 158 -17.02 -22.46 1.86
N THR A 159 -17.00 -21.44 2.73
CA THR A 159 -16.38 -21.53 4.06
C THR A 159 -17.36 -21.97 5.17
N ASN A 160 -18.66 -21.79 4.99
CA ASN A 160 -19.71 -22.23 5.90
C ASN A 160 -21.03 -22.47 5.17
N PRO A 161 -21.15 -23.58 4.39
CA PRO A 161 -22.35 -23.88 3.58
C PRO A 161 -23.60 -24.03 4.43
N ALA A 162 -23.50 -24.61 5.64
CA ALA A 162 -24.63 -24.77 6.54
C ALA A 162 -25.21 -23.41 7.01
N LEU A 163 -24.36 -22.41 7.19
CA LEU A 163 -24.81 -21.05 7.47
C LEU A 163 -25.37 -20.37 6.22
N ALA A 164 -24.74 -20.57 5.09
CA ALA A 164 -25.19 -20.01 3.81
C ALA A 164 -26.60 -20.50 3.43
N ALA A 165 -26.95 -21.75 3.77
CA ALA A 165 -28.29 -22.33 3.57
C ALA A 165 -29.40 -21.61 4.37
N GLN A 166 -29.06 -20.85 5.41
CA GLN A 166 -29.99 -20.03 6.19
C GLN A 166 -30.12 -18.59 5.69
N TRP A 167 -29.48 -18.27 4.55
CA TRP A 167 -29.60 -16.95 3.90
C TRP A 167 -31.03 -16.75 3.42
N HIS A 168 -31.62 -15.60 3.75
CA HIS A 168 -32.99 -15.34 3.34
C HIS A 168 -33.08 -15.21 1.81
N PRO A 169 -33.97 -15.95 1.15
CA PRO A 169 -33.97 -16.11 -0.32
C PRO A 169 -34.25 -14.80 -1.08
N THR A 170 -35.03 -13.86 -0.50
CA THR A 170 -35.47 -12.66 -1.20
C THR A 170 -35.13 -11.34 -0.51
N LYS A 171 -35.01 -11.28 0.82
CA LYS A 171 -34.86 -10.01 1.57
C LYS A 171 -33.48 -9.36 1.49
N ASN A 172 -32.48 -10.06 0.98
CA ASN A 172 -31.13 -9.52 0.84
C ASN A 172 -30.87 -8.88 -0.53
N VAL A 173 -31.89 -8.76 -1.36
CA VAL A 173 -31.92 -8.12 -2.70
C VAL A 173 -30.79 -8.61 -3.60
N SER A 174 -29.76 -7.79 -3.83
CA SER A 174 -28.62 -8.07 -4.70
C SER A 174 -27.40 -8.66 -4.01
N LEU A 175 -27.46 -8.88 -2.67
CA LEU A 175 -26.34 -9.44 -1.91
C LEU A 175 -26.53 -10.95 -1.74
N HIS A 176 -25.55 -11.71 -2.23
CA HIS A 176 -25.53 -13.17 -2.17
C HIS A 176 -24.50 -13.68 -1.16
N PRO A 177 -24.64 -14.91 -0.64
CA PRO A 177 -23.64 -15.51 0.25
C PRO A 177 -22.25 -15.68 -0.40
N THR A 178 -22.18 -15.69 -1.74
CA THR A 178 -20.93 -15.71 -2.51
C THR A 178 -20.19 -14.37 -2.52
N ASP A 179 -20.86 -13.27 -2.14
CA ASP A 179 -20.30 -11.92 -2.18
C ASP A 179 -19.67 -11.49 -0.84
N VAL A 180 -19.73 -12.37 0.16
CA VAL A 180 -19.36 -12.05 1.54
C VAL A 180 -18.48 -13.13 2.15
N THR A 181 -17.54 -12.72 2.99
CA THR A 181 -16.74 -13.65 3.80
C THR A 181 -17.48 -13.97 5.10
N ARG A 182 -17.15 -15.10 5.74
CA ARG A 182 -17.70 -15.50 7.03
C ARG A 182 -17.45 -14.52 8.18
N SER A 183 -16.44 -13.65 8.06
CA SER A 183 -16.09 -12.62 9.05
C SER A 183 -16.70 -11.25 8.77
N SER A 184 -17.56 -11.15 7.74
CA SER A 184 -18.20 -9.88 7.35
C SER A 184 -19.11 -9.33 8.46
N ASN A 185 -18.98 -8.02 8.72
CA ASN A 185 -19.88 -7.31 9.64
C ASN A 185 -21.17 -6.79 8.98
N LYS A 186 -21.40 -7.13 7.69
CA LYS A 186 -22.66 -6.79 7.03
C LYS A 186 -23.83 -7.45 7.72
N LYS A 187 -24.88 -6.68 7.98
CA LYS A 187 -26.15 -7.14 8.56
C LYS A 187 -27.06 -7.61 7.43
N VAL A 188 -27.54 -8.85 7.49
CA VAL A 188 -28.37 -9.48 6.45
C VAL A 188 -29.54 -10.19 7.10
N TRP A 189 -30.54 -10.54 6.28
CA TRP A 189 -31.68 -11.34 6.66
C TRP A 189 -31.36 -12.83 6.63
N TRP A 190 -31.81 -13.53 7.65
CA TRP A 190 -31.70 -14.96 7.83
C TRP A 190 -33.07 -15.61 7.99
N VAL A 191 -33.18 -16.89 7.64
CA VAL A 191 -34.33 -17.73 7.92
C VAL A 191 -33.87 -19.05 8.56
N CYS A 192 -34.48 -19.49 9.67
CA CYS A 192 -34.16 -20.77 10.24
C CYS A 192 -35.13 -21.87 9.78
N SER A 193 -34.84 -23.14 10.14
CA SER A 193 -35.68 -24.30 9.78
C SER A 193 -37.13 -24.21 10.28
N ASN A 194 -37.38 -23.42 11.36
CA ASN A 194 -38.71 -23.16 11.87
C ASN A 194 -39.42 -21.97 11.24
N GLY A 195 -38.87 -21.41 10.12
CA GLY A 195 -39.46 -20.30 9.39
C GLY A 195 -39.29 -18.93 10.06
N HIS A 196 -38.60 -18.81 11.18
CA HIS A 196 -38.36 -17.49 11.77
C HIS A 196 -37.37 -16.68 10.95
N GLU A 197 -37.69 -15.40 10.76
CA GLU A 197 -36.89 -14.46 10.01
C GLU A 197 -36.33 -13.37 10.93
N TRP A 198 -35.04 -13.04 10.77
CA TRP A 198 -34.40 -11.97 11.56
C TRP A 198 -33.19 -11.40 10.84
N GLN A 199 -32.71 -10.29 11.33
CA GLN A 199 -31.45 -9.68 10.87
C GLN A 199 -30.33 -9.92 11.87
N ALA A 200 -29.15 -10.30 11.38
CA ALA A 200 -27.91 -10.40 12.16
C ALA A 200 -26.70 -10.19 11.25
N THR A 201 -25.56 -9.79 11.82
CA THR A 201 -24.31 -9.74 11.07
C THR A 201 -23.82 -11.15 10.77
N ILE A 202 -23.16 -11.30 9.61
CA ILE A 202 -22.62 -12.59 9.18
C ILE A 202 -21.61 -13.12 10.22
N ASN A 203 -20.71 -12.25 10.70
CA ASN A 203 -19.72 -12.60 11.71
C ASN A 203 -20.39 -13.13 13.01
N HIS A 204 -21.44 -12.49 13.52
CA HIS A 204 -22.15 -12.98 14.70
C HIS A 204 -22.79 -14.34 14.46
N ARG A 205 -23.37 -14.57 13.29
CA ARG A 205 -23.95 -15.86 12.90
C ARG A 205 -22.87 -16.94 12.79
N ASN A 206 -21.73 -16.62 12.15
CA ASN A 206 -20.61 -17.54 12.01
C ASN A 206 -19.98 -17.92 13.38
N ASN A 207 -20.07 -17.03 14.37
CA ASN A 207 -19.64 -17.28 15.76
C ASN A 207 -20.70 -17.97 16.62
N GLY A 208 -21.67 -18.66 15.99
CA GLY A 208 -22.63 -19.53 16.67
C GLY A 208 -23.89 -18.84 17.21
N ARG A 209 -24.12 -17.55 16.99
CA ARG A 209 -25.38 -16.90 17.39
C ARG A 209 -26.52 -17.38 16.52
N GLY A 210 -27.46 -18.13 17.08
CA GLY A 210 -28.61 -18.71 16.42
C GLY A 210 -29.80 -17.76 16.24
N CYS A 211 -30.95 -18.34 15.88
CA CYS A 211 -32.25 -17.65 15.83
C CYS A 211 -32.67 -17.18 17.23
N PRO A 212 -32.96 -15.89 17.42
CA PRO A 212 -33.35 -15.37 18.75
C PRO A 212 -34.68 -15.89 19.24
N GLN A 213 -35.59 -16.23 18.32
CA GLN A 213 -36.91 -16.79 18.67
C GLN A 213 -36.79 -18.24 19.13
N CYS A 214 -36.02 -19.08 18.43
CA CYS A 214 -35.75 -20.46 18.86
C CYS A 214 -35.00 -20.47 20.21
N ALA A 215 -34.07 -19.56 20.44
CA ALA A 215 -33.34 -19.47 21.72
C ALA A 215 -34.27 -19.10 22.90
N LYS A 216 -35.29 -18.28 22.68
CA LYS A 216 -36.31 -17.94 23.69
C LYS A 216 -37.19 -19.17 24.03
N GLY A 217 -37.67 -19.90 23.00
CA GLY A 217 -38.48 -21.12 23.18
C GLY A 217 -37.74 -22.19 23.99
N ASN A 218 -36.47 -22.44 23.70
CA ASN A 218 -35.64 -23.39 24.45
C ASN A 218 -35.46 -22.99 25.92
N ARG A 219 -35.33 -21.69 26.24
CA ARG A 219 -35.22 -21.21 27.62
C ARG A 219 -36.51 -21.39 28.42
N MET A 220 -37.68 -21.28 27.79
CA MET A 220 -38.99 -21.53 28.46
C MET A 220 -39.17 -23.00 28.74
N ASN A 221 -38.80 -23.91 27.85
CA ASN A 221 -38.90 -25.36 28.06
C ASN A 221 -37.97 -25.88 29.16
N HIS A 222 -36.80 -25.26 29.40
CA HIS A 222 -35.92 -25.62 30.50
C HIS A 222 -36.37 -25.09 31.87
N ARG A 223 -37.17 -24.02 31.94
CA ARG A 223 -37.73 -23.49 33.18
C ARG A 223 -39.00 -24.23 33.65
N GLY A 224 -39.65 -24.98 32.77
CA GLY A 224 -40.86 -25.75 33.08
C GLY A 224 -40.60 -27.16 33.61
N ARG A 225 -39.36 -27.61 33.75
CA ARG A 225 -38.97 -28.92 34.30
C ARG A 225 -38.31 -28.84 35.67
N SER A 226 -38.79 -28.01 36.57
CA SER A 226 -38.53 -28.21 38.00
C SER A 226 -39.63 -29.11 38.52
N GLU A 227 -39.33 -30.40 38.70
CA GLU A 227 -40.18 -31.32 39.39
C GLU A 227 -40.42 -30.84 40.85
N PRO A 228 -41.66 -30.93 41.36
CA PRO A 228 -41.87 -30.66 42.76
C PRO A 228 -41.20 -31.81 43.58
N SER A 229 -40.26 -31.43 44.43
CA SER A 229 -39.71 -32.33 45.43
C SER A 229 -40.86 -32.87 46.28
N GLY A 230 -41.23 -34.13 46.03
CA GLY A 230 -42.16 -34.89 46.91
C GLY A 230 -41.57 -35.05 48.29
N THR A 231 -42.13 -34.33 49.24
CA THR A 231 -42.04 -34.64 50.66
C THR A 231 -42.97 -35.83 50.92
N GLU A 232 -42.44 -37.02 51.11
CA GLU A 232 -43.12 -38.08 51.84
C GLU A 232 -42.45 -38.30 53.21
N LYS A 233 -43.31 -38.43 54.15
CA LYS A 233 -43.07 -38.57 55.62
C LYS A 233 -42.24 -39.80 56.03
#